data_86e1c038a21c7e7e881893b913821cc2
#
_entry.id   86e1c038a21c7e7e881893b913821cc2
#
_cell.length_a   1.000
_cell.length_b   1.000
_cell.length_c   1.000
_cell.angle_alpha   90.00
_cell.angle_beta   90.00
_cell.angle_gamma   90.00
#
_symmetry.space_group_name_H-M   'P 1'
#
loop_
_entity.id
_entity.type
_entity.pdbx_description
1 polymer ?
#
loop_
_entity_poly.entity_id
_entity_poly.type
_entity_poly.pdbx_seq_one_letter_code
_entity_poly.pdbx_strand_id
1 'polypeptide(L)'
;QSGRRQRQMCIRDRINTMTNKKFNEKDVIEKFGVKPNQIRDMLALVGDSSDNIPGVPKVGQKTAAKWLNEFGDLESIKENAPSIKGVVGENLRNSLDDLDRNINLVSLKQDVDIQVKFSDLLKLNPDDDELNKIFSELEFATVKNNDEKNKEQKKDSKYETVLSEKSLEKWVKKIDKSKAFAIDTETDSVSTVSANLIGISISVKENEGCYIPIGHSYENCPEQLSLDFIQKKLGPAIEKNQKKAVGQNLKFDIPILSRHGIKLSEFLADTMLMSYVLNSTATRHGMDRLADYYLNYTTTKYTDVTGTASKQISFAEVQIDVATDYAAEDADVTLRLFNTLSALLKEKPIQEKLLKEIEYPLVHVLSRVEQNGAKIDKKKLGNHSKELGDKIADLSAQAFKIAGEEFNLDSPKQLLEILYEKQGLPVLRKTPKGQPSTNEETLQRLSEEYELPKIILQYRTLAKLKSTYTDSLINIENPKTQRIHTSYQQAVTSTGRLSSTCLLYTSDAADDLI
;
A
#
# COMPACT_ATOMS: atom_id res chain seq x y z
N GLN A 1 -4.43 23.87 -16.62
CA GLN A 1 -4.34 25.29 -16.14
C GLN A 1 -5.35 26.21 -16.83
N SER A 2 -5.77 25.96 -18.08
CA SER A 2 -6.81 26.73 -18.79
C SER A 2 -8.16 26.80 -18.02
N GLY A 3 -8.46 25.78 -17.23
CA GLY A 3 -9.66 25.75 -16.40
C GLY A 3 -9.72 26.79 -15.25
N ARG A 4 -8.65 27.55 -14.97
CA ARG A 4 -8.65 28.56 -13.90
C ARG A 4 -9.43 29.83 -14.28
N ARG A 5 -9.29 30.31 -15.51
CA ARG A 5 -10.01 31.49 -16.03
C ARG A 5 -11.51 31.24 -16.19
N GLN A 6 -11.90 30.13 -16.82
CA GLN A 6 -13.30 29.78 -16.98
C GLN A 6 -14.09 29.73 -15.66
N ARG A 7 -13.41 29.32 -14.57
CA ARG A 7 -14.02 29.13 -13.28
C ARG A 7 -14.27 30.44 -12.53
N GLN A 8 -13.68 31.55 -12.95
CA GLN A 8 -13.82 32.86 -12.31
C GLN A 8 -14.84 33.76 -13.01
N MET A 9 -15.08 33.54 -14.30
CA MET A 9 -15.97 34.36 -15.14
C MET A 9 -17.43 33.88 -15.18
N CYS A 10 -17.71 32.61 -14.85
CA CYS A 10 -19.07 32.08 -14.85
C CYS A 10 -19.74 32.22 -13.48
N ILE A 11 -20.90 32.86 -13.47
CA ILE A 11 -21.67 33.26 -12.27
C ILE A 11 -22.39 32.08 -11.60
N ARG A 12 -22.38 30.89 -12.19
CA ARG A 12 -23.01 29.71 -11.59
C ARG A 12 -22.01 28.95 -10.71
N ASP A 13 -22.51 28.26 -9.70
CA ASP A 13 -21.75 27.60 -8.65
C ASP A 13 -20.44 26.96 -9.14
N ARG A 14 -19.34 27.43 -8.62
CA ARG A 14 -18.05 26.80 -8.79
C ARG A 14 -17.82 25.78 -7.72
N ILE A 15 -17.54 24.54 -8.08
CA ILE A 15 -17.15 23.48 -7.15
C ILE A 15 -15.62 23.31 -7.19
N ASN A 16 -14.97 23.46 -6.04
CA ASN A 16 -13.59 23.05 -5.90
C ASN A 16 -13.57 21.52 -5.70
N THR A 17 -13.11 20.78 -6.71
CA THR A 17 -13.08 19.32 -6.68
C THR A 17 -12.16 18.73 -5.62
N MET A 18 -11.15 19.49 -5.16
CA MET A 18 -10.24 19.05 -4.08
C MET A 18 -10.86 19.16 -2.69
N THR A 19 -11.71 20.19 -2.48
CA THR A 19 -12.31 20.48 -1.16
C THR A 19 -13.81 20.32 -1.13
N ASN A 20 -14.43 19.99 -2.26
CA ASN A 20 -15.89 19.92 -2.48
C ASN A 20 -16.65 21.20 -2.09
N LYS A 21 -15.93 22.33 -1.94
CA LYS A 21 -16.52 23.62 -1.56
C LYS A 21 -17.16 24.27 -2.78
N LYS A 22 -18.43 24.63 -2.65
CA LYS A 22 -19.13 25.49 -3.63
C LYS A 22 -18.78 26.94 -3.39
N PHE A 23 -18.55 27.68 -4.48
CA PHE A 23 -18.30 29.13 -4.47
C PHE A 23 -19.44 29.82 -5.19
N ASN A 24 -20.11 30.72 -4.53
CA ASN A 24 -21.15 31.59 -5.08
C ASN A 24 -20.62 33.02 -5.28
N GLU A 25 -21.50 33.96 -5.65
CA GLU A 25 -21.14 35.36 -5.88
C GLU A 25 -20.54 36.04 -4.61
N LYS A 26 -21.07 35.73 -3.42
CA LYS A 26 -20.55 36.29 -2.15
C LYS A 26 -19.12 35.81 -1.89
N ASP A 27 -18.84 34.54 -2.13
CA ASP A 27 -17.50 33.99 -1.96
C ASP A 27 -16.50 34.60 -2.97
N VAL A 28 -16.95 34.99 -4.18
CA VAL A 28 -16.12 35.71 -5.15
C VAL A 28 -15.78 37.11 -4.65
N ILE A 29 -16.79 37.85 -4.17
CA ILE A 29 -16.59 39.19 -3.63
C ILE A 29 -15.66 39.15 -2.39
N GLU A 30 -15.88 38.21 -1.48
CA GLU A 30 -15.02 38.03 -0.31
C GLU A 30 -13.57 37.72 -0.69
N LYS A 31 -13.38 36.89 -1.70
CA LYS A 31 -12.04 36.46 -2.13
C LYS A 31 -11.31 37.49 -2.97
N PHE A 32 -11.99 38.16 -3.89
CA PHE A 32 -11.37 39.02 -4.90
C PHE A 32 -11.62 40.52 -4.68
N GLY A 33 -12.59 40.86 -3.84
CA GLY A 33 -12.98 42.25 -3.57
C GLY A 33 -13.78 42.90 -4.70
N VAL A 34 -14.23 42.10 -5.71
CA VAL A 34 -14.99 42.59 -6.89
C VAL A 34 -16.10 41.63 -7.22
N LYS A 35 -17.11 42.08 -7.96
CA LYS A 35 -18.20 41.23 -8.46
C LYS A 35 -17.70 40.26 -9.56
N PRO A 36 -18.40 39.13 -9.79
CA PRO A 36 -18.00 38.17 -10.82
C PRO A 36 -17.82 38.77 -12.23
N ASN A 37 -18.67 39.71 -12.61
CA ASN A 37 -18.59 40.39 -13.90
C ASN A 37 -17.38 41.34 -14.06
N GLN A 38 -16.77 41.74 -12.95
CA GLN A 38 -15.56 42.58 -12.92
C GLN A 38 -14.26 41.79 -12.89
N ILE A 39 -14.30 40.47 -12.78
CA ILE A 39 -13.10 39.59 -12.71
C ILE A 39 -12.25 39.73 -13.97
N ARG A 40 -12.88 39.81 -15.15
CA ARG A 40 -12.19 40.00 -16.43
C ARG A 40 -11.36 41.30 -16.42
N ASP A 41 -11.97 42.38 -16.02
CA ASP A 41 -11.35 43.71 -15.97
C ASP A 41 -10.23 43.76 -14.91
N MET A 42 -10.45 43.09 -13.77
CA MET A 42 -9.43 42.91 -12.76
C MET A 42 -8.20 42.16 -13.29
N LEU A 43 -8.43 41.06 -14.04
CA LEU A 43 -7.33 40.29 -14.65
C LEU A 43 -6.57 41.09 -15.72
N ALA A 44 -7.25 41.98 -16.48
CA ALA A 44 -6.59 42.85 -17.43
C ALA A 44 -5.65 43.87 -16.73
N LEU A 45 -6.06 44.37 -15.54
CA LEU A 45 -5.29 45.30 -14.74
C LEU A 45 -4.13 44.64 -14.00
N VAL A 46 -4.36 43.48 -13.39
CA VAL A 46 -3.36 42.78 -12.56
C VAL A 46 -2.43 41.91 -13.40
N GLY A 47 -2.90 41.45 -14.55
CA GLY A 47 -2.24 40.44 -15.36
C GLY A 47 -2.49 39.02 -14.86
N ASP A 48 -1.98 38.05 -15.59
CA ASP A 48 -1.97 36.64 -15.23
C ASP A 48 -0.62 36.02 -15.55
N SER A 49 0.18 35.78 -14.52
CA SER A 49 1.51 35.20 -14.67
C SER A 49 1.50 33.76 -15.17
N SER A 50 0.40 33.03 -14.97
CA SER A 50 0.27 31.65 -15.46
C SER A 50 0.14 31.58 -16.98
N ASP A 51 -0.42 32.64 -17.58
CA ASP A 51 -0.63 32.74 -19.03
C ASP A 51 0.27 33.80 -19.67
N ASN A 52 1.26 34.30 -18.92
CA ASN A 52 2.20 35.30 -19.38
C ASN A 52 1.53 36.61 -19.89
N ILE A 53 0.44 37.04 -19.24
CA ILE A 53 -0.23 38.28 -19.55
C ILE A 53 0.27 39.36 -18.60
N PRO A 54 0.92 40.40 -19.11
CA PRO A 54 1.41 41.47 -18.27
C PRO A 54 0.23 42.32 -17.73
N GLY A 55 0.28 42.66 -16.46
CA GLY A 55 -0.63 43.64 -15.89
C GLY A 55 -0.01 45.03 -15.86
N VAL A 56 -0.73 45.99 -15.31
CA VAL A 56 -0.18 47.33 -15.02
C VAL A 56 0.88 47.19 -13.91
N PRO A 57 2.12 47.71 -14.14
CA PRO A 57 3.20 47.57 -13.17
C PRO A 57 2.84 48.12 -11.79
N LYS A 58 3.11 47.34 -10.73
CA LYS A 58 2.79 47.65 -9.32
C LYS A 58 1.28 47.69 -9.00
N VAL A 59 0.40 47.27 -9.89
CA VAL A 59 -1.02 47.13 -9.63
C VAL A 59 -1.31 45.64 -9.29
N GLY A 60 -1.62 45.41 -8.04
CA GLY A 60 -2.06 44.11 -7.54
C GLY A 60 -3.57 44.04 -7.33
N GLN A 61 -4.07 42.87 -6.90
CA GLN A 61 -5.49 42.62 -6.72
C GLN A 61 -6.20 43.70 -5.88
N LYS A 62 -5.61 44.17 -4.78
CA LYS A 62 -6.22 45.16 -3.90
C LYS A 62 -6.38 46.52 -4.59
N THR A 63 -5.41 46.94 -5.39
CA THR A 63 -5.46 48.22 -6.11
C THR A 63 -6.48 48.12 -7.26
N ALA A 64 -6.47 47.05 -8.02
CA ALA A 64 -7.44 46.82 -9.09
C ALA A 64 -8.87 46.73 -8.54
N ALA A 65 -9.09 46.00 -7.44
CA ALA A 65 -10.39 45.93 -6.78
C ALA A 65 -10.88 47.29 -6.29
N LYS A 66 -9.98 48.12 -5.74
CA LYS A 66 -10.32 49.51 -5.32
C LYS A 66 -10.81 50.31 -6.52
N TRP A 67 -10.08 50.33 -7.63
CA TRP A 67 -10.46 51.06 -8.82
C TRP A 67 -11.76 50.56 -9.45
N LEU A 68 -11.98 49.26 -9.55
CA LEU A 68 -13.21 48.66 -10.08
C LEU A 68 -14.43 48.96 -9.19
N ASN A 69 -14.26 49.03 -7.89
CA ASN A 69 -15.35 49.45 -6.99
C ASN A 69 -15.63 50.97 -7.03
N GLU A 70 -14.61 51.80 -7.35
CA GLU A 70 -14.74 53.23 -7.43
C GLU A 70 -15.28 53.68 -8.80
N PHE A 71 -14.78 53.14 -9.90
CA PHE A 71 -15.07 53.57 -11.25
C PHE A 71 -16.03 52.59 -12.01
N GLY A 72 -16.22 51.39 -11.54
CA GLY A 72 -17.17 50.41 -12.07
C GLY A 72 -16.57 49.38 -13.03
N ASP A 73 -15.95 49.79 -14.11
CA ASP A 73 -15.37 48.92 -15.14
C ASP A 73 -14.04 49.45 -15.67
N LEU A 74 -13.39 48.68 -16.57
CA LEU A 74 -12.08 48.99 -17.12
C LEU A 74 -12.11 50.26 -17.99
N GLU A 75 -13.16 50.48 -18.77
CA GLU A 75 -13.28 51.66 -19.63
C GLU A 75 -13.37 52.95 -18.78
N SER A 76 -14.21 52.94 -17.77
CA SER A 76 -14.30 54.04 -16.80
C SER A 76 -12.97 54.32 -16.08
N ILE A 77 -12.18 53.27 -15.78
CA ILE A 77 -10.82 53.43 -15.20
C ILE A 77 -9.88 54.09 -16.21
N LYS A 78 -9.94 53.72 -17.50
CA LYS A 78 -9.13 54.36 -18.54
C LYS A 78 -9.46 55.84 -18.69
N GLU A 79 -10.74 56.20 -18.73
CA GLU A 79 -11.20 57.58 -18.83
C GLU A 79 -10.74 58.44 -17.63
N ASN A 80 -10.74 57.86 -16.44
CA ASN A 80 -10.35 58.50 -15.20
C ASN A 80 -8.84 58.36 -14.88
N ALA A 81 -8.05 57.72 -15.71
CA ALA A 81 -6.60 57.55 -15.51
C ALA A 81 -5.82 58.85 -15.25
N PRO A 82 -6.18 60.01 -15.85
CA PRO A 82 -5.55 61.29 -15.52
C PRO A 82 -5.75 61.76 -14.07
N SER A 83 -6.85 61.36 -13.44
CA SER A 83 -7.20 61.74 -12.07
C SER A 83 -6.52 60.87 -10.99
N ILE A 84 -6.07 59.67 -11.36
CA ILE A 84 -5.42 58.74 -10.44
C ILE A 84 -3.99 59.18 -10.15
N LYS A 85 -3.73 59.57 -8.89
CA LYS A 85 -2.45 60.09 -8.44
C LYS A 85 -1.45 59.01 -8.04
N GLY A 86 -0.17 59.34 -8.03
CA GLY A 86 0.91 58.48 -7.55
C GLY A 86 1.47 57.54 -8.63
N VAL A 87 2.46 56.72 -8.24
CA VAL A 87 3.22 55.84 -9.15
C VAL A 87 2.31 54.85 -9.89
N VAL A 88 1.26 54.33 -9.23
CA VAL A 88 0.34 53.39 -9.85
C VAL A 88 -0.54 54.06 -10.91
N GLY A 89 -0.91 55.33 -10.71
CA GLY A 89 -1.65 56.10 -11.72
C GLY A 89 -0.77 56.46 -12.93
N GLU A 90 0.51 56.72 -12.73
CA GLU A 90 1.48 56.94 -13.80
C GLU A 90 1.68 55.61 -14.60
N ASN A 91 1.87 54.49 -13.91
CA ASN A 91 1.96 53.18 -14.55
C ASN A 91 0.70 52.82 -15.33
N LEU A 92 -0.48 53.17 -14.82
CA LEU A 92 -1.74 52.97 -15.54
C LEU A 92 -1.76 53.74 -16.86
N ARG A 93 -1.43 55.02 -16.82
CA ARG A 93 -1.37 55.89 -18.04
C ARG A 93 -0.38 55.35 -19.07
N ASN A 94 0.77 54.84 -18.62
CA ASN A 94 1.79 54.27 -19.50
C ASN A 94 1.41 52.89 -20.07
N SER A 95 0.39 52.25 -19.50
CA SER A 95 -0.07 50.91 -19.91
C SER A 95 -1.43 50.94 -20.63
N LEU A 96 -2.00 52.08 -20.93
CA LEU A 96 -3.34 52.16 -21.55
C LEU A 96 -3.46 51.38 -22.85
N ASP A 97 -2.45 51.47 -23.73
CA ASP A 97 -2.42 50.73 -24.99
C ASP A 97 -2.31 49.22 -24.80
N ASP A 98 -1.70 48.76 -23.74
CA ASP A 98 -1.57 47.35 -23.40
C ASP A 98 -2.86 46.76 -22.80
N LEU A 99 -3.72 47.58 -22.18
CA LEU A 99 -4.95 47.13 -21.57
C LEU A 99 -5.95 46.54 -22.58
N ASP A 100 -6.02 47.11 -23.78
CA ASP A 100 -6.89 46.58 -24.84
C ASP A 100 -6.44 45.19 -25.30
N ARG A 101 -5.16 44.99 -25.43
CA ARG A 101 -4.59 43.67 -25.67
C ARG A 101 -4.86 42.74 -24.50
N ASN A 102 -4.64 43.17 -23.27
CA ASN A 102 -4.84 42.35 -22.09
C ASN A 102 -6.29 41.91 -21.92
N ILE A 103 -7.27 42.83 -22.10
CA ILE A 103 -8.70 42.49 -22.03
C ILE A 103 -9.08 41.46 -23.06
N ASN A 104 -8.53 41.58 -24.28
CA ASN A 104 -8.77 40.59 -25.35
C ASN A 104 -8.16 39.23 -24.99
N LEU A 105 -6.95 39.16 -24.43
CA LEU A 105 -6.27 37.94 -24.01
C LEU A 105 -6.94 37.25 -22.83
N VAL A 106 -7.49 38.01 -21.86
CA VAL A 106 -8.23 37.43 -20.72
C VAL A 106 -9.68 37.10 -21.05
N SER A 107 -10.22 37.59 -22.16
CA SER A 107 -11.61 37.34 -22.59
C SER A 107 -11.75 35.95 -23.20
N LEU A 108 -12.81 35.25 -22.81
CA LEU A 108 -13.15 33.96 -23.43
C LEU A 108 -13.86 34.19 -24.75
N LYS A 109 -13.38 33.52 -25.80
CA LYS A 109 -14.06 33.48 -27.07
C LYS A 109 -15.35 32.69 -26.94
N GLN A 110 -16.50 33.29 -27.29
CA GLN A 110 -17.84 32.68 -27.14
C GLN A 110 -18.40 32.15 -28.45
N ASP A 111 -17.78 32.50 -29.57
CA ASP A 111 -18.18 32.19 -30.92
C ASP A 111 -17.26 31.14 -31.58
N VAL A 112 -16.71 30.27 -30.80
CA VAL A 112 -15.90 29.16 -31.34
C VAL A 112 -16.82 28.20 -32.07
N ASP A 113 -16.51 27.93 -33.35
CA ASP A 113 -17.22 26.92 -34.14
C ASP A 113 -16.95 25.52 -33.57
N ILE A 114 -17.95 25.00 -32.86
CA ILE A 114 -17.90 23.66 -32.25
C ILE A 114 -18.77 22.75 -33.12
N GLN A 115 -18.17 21.72 -33.73
CA GLN A 115 -18.85 20.75 -34.58
C GLN A 115 -19.87 19.85 -33.85
N VAL A 116 -20.04 20.04 -32.51
CA VAL A 116 -20.91 19.24 -31.67
C VAL A 116 -22.04 20.12 -31.10
N LYS A 117 -23.28 19.72 -31.28
CA LYS A 117 -24.44 20.39 -30.67
C LYS A 117 -24.54 20.01 -29.18
N PHE A 118 -25.02 20.92 -28.36
CA PHE A 118 -25.23 20.65 -26.92
C PHE A 118 -26.13 19.45 -26.66
N SER A 119 -27.13 19.23 -27.56
CA SER A 119 -28.02 18.05 -27.52
C SER A 119 -27.28 16.71 -27.67
N ASP A 120 -26.11 16.73 -28.31
CA ASP A 120 -25.36 15.53 -28.63
C ASP A 120 -24.40 15.15 -27.50
N LEU A 121 -24.23 16.05 -26.51
CA LEU A 121 -23.42 15.83 -25.30
C LEU A 121 -24.19 15.00 -24.25
N LEU A 122 -24.53 13.78 -24.62
CA LEU A 122 -25.15 12.82 -23.70
C LEU A 122 -24.05 12.10 -22.87
N LYS A 123 -24.35 11.91 -21.61
CA LYS A 123 -23.53 11.00 -20.79
C LYS A 123 -23.83 9.59 -21.27
N LEU A 124 -22.92 9.03 -22.06
CA LEU A 124 -22.95 7.62 -22.41
C LEU A 124 -22.50 6.78 -21.21
N ASN A 125 -23.06 5.59 -21.07
CA ASN A 125 -22.48 4.62 -20.17
C ASN A 125 -21.11 4.21 -20.73
N PRO A 126 -20.08 4.08 -19.89
CA PRO A 126 -18.80 3.58 -20.36
C PRO A 126 -18.97 2.17 -20.95
N ASP A 127 -18.17 1.85 -21.92
CA ASP A 127 -17.96 0.47 -22.36
C ASP A 127 -16.99 -0.17 -21.37
N ASP A 128 -17.56 -0.91 -20.40
CA ASP A 128 -16.79 -1.47 -19.29
C ASP A 128 -15.80 -2.55 -19.77
N ASP A 129 -16.10 -3.26 -20.86
CA ASP A 129 -15.21 -4.27 -21.45
C ASP A 129 -13.98 -3.60 -22.08
N GLU A 130 -14.17 -2.54 -22.84
CA GLU A 130 -13.08 -1.76 -23.45
C GLU A 130 -12.26 -1.04 -22.37
N LEU A 131 -12.92 -0.46 -21.35
CA LEU A 131 -12.24 0.16 -20.20
C LEU A 131 -11.41 -0.84 -19.41
N ASN A 132 -11.94 -2.00 -19.09
CA ASN A 132 -11.20 -3.04 -18.37
C ASN A 132 -10.01 -3.56 -19.18
N LYS A 133 -10.14 -3.62 -20.51
CA LYS A 133 -9.03 -3.97 -21.41
C LYS A 133 -7.93 -2.92 -21.34
N ILE A 134 -8.29 -1.62 -21.47
CA ILE A 134 -7.34 -0.50 -21.35
C ILE A 134 -6.70 -0.46 -19.96
N PHE A 135 -7.48 -0.63 -18.88
CA PHE A 135 -6.94 -0.66 -17.52
C PHE A 135 -6.00 -1.84 -17.29
N SER A 136 -6.26 -2.99 -17.92
CA SER A 136 -5.37 -4.14 -17.87
C SER A 136 -4.08 -3.90 -18.65
N GLU A 137 -4.16 -3.27 -19.82
CA GLU A 137 -3.01 -2.89 -20.63
C GLU A 137 -2.12 -1.83 -19.94
N LEU A 138 -2.75 -0.88 -19.24
CA LEU A 138 -2.06 0.17 -18.49
C LEU A 138 -1.70 -0.23 -17.04
N GLU A 139 -1.99 -1.45 -16.63
CA GLU A 139 -1.76 -1.98 -15.28
C GLU A 139 -2.45 -1.16 -14.15
N PHE A 140 -3.60 -0.54 -14.42
CA PHE A 140 -4.36 0.24 -13.43
C PHE A 140 -5.20 -0.66 -12.52
N ALA A 141 -4.57 -1.31 -11.56
CA ALA A 141 -5.21 -2.25 -10.63
C ALA A 141 -6.29 -1.62 -9.72
N THR A 142 -6.16 -0.33 -9.38
CA THR A 142 -7.08 0.37 -8.45
C THR A 142 -8.30 0.99 -9.12
N VAL A 143 -8.34 1.03 -10.46
CA VAL A 143 -9.41 1.68 -11.24
C VAL A 143 -10.36 0.68 -11.86
N LYS A 144 -10.07 -0.63 -11.77
CA LYS A 144 -11.03 -1.66 -12.18
C LYS A 144 -12.34 -1.42 -11.43
N ASN A 145 -13.40 -1.08 -12.17
CA ASN A 145 -14.73 -0.93 -11.60
C ASN A 145 -15.08 -2.23 -10.87
N ASN A 146 -15.42 -2.09 -9.57
CA ASN A 146 -15.99 -3.16 -8.77
C ASN A 146 -17.42 -3.48 -9.24
N ASP A 147 -17.62 -3.71 -10.52
CA ASP A 147 -18.87 -4.30 -10.98
C ASP A 147 -18.86 -5.78 -10.57
N GLU A 148 -19.51 -6.04 -9.46
CA GLU A 148 -19.78 -7.38 -8.91
C GLU A 148 -20.45 -8.33 -9.95
N LYS A 149 -20.83 -7.81 -11.13
CA LYS A 149 -21.56 -8.55 -12.16
C LYS A 149 -20.71 -9.47 -13.04
N ASN A 150 -19.39 -9.32 -13.09
CA ASN A 150 -18.51 -10.13 -13.95
C ASN A 150 -17.50 -10.99 -13.18
N LYS A 151 -17.54 -11.01 -11.84
CA LYS A 151 -16.76 -11.99 -11.10
C LYS A 151 -17.36 -13.36 -11.31
N GLU A 152 -16.56 -14.36 -11.65
CA GLU A 152 -17.05 -15.74 -11.67
C GLU A 152 -17.77 -16.00 -10.34
N GLN A 153 -19.11 -16.14 -10.43
CA GLN A 153 -19.88 -16.57 -9.27
C GLN A 153 -19.30 -17.92 -8.82
N LYS A 154 -19.23 -18.15 -7.49
CA LYS A 154 -18.88 -19.47 -6.95
C LYS A 154 -19.71 -20.51 -7.69
N LYS A 155 -19.10 -21.19 -8.66
CA LYS A 155 -19.70 -22.38 -9.28
C LYS A 155 -19.93 -23.37 -8.15
N ASP A 156 -20.90 -24.28 -8.31
CA ASP A 156 -21.20 -25.35 -7.34
C ASP A 156 -19.93 -26.16 -7.00
N SER A 157 -19.12 -25.61 -6.09
CA SER A 157 -17.89 -26.24 -5.62
C SER A 157 -18.25 -27.41 -4.71
N LYS A 158 -17.55 -28.51 -4.85
CA LYS A 158 -17.73 -29.71 -4.05
C LYS A 158 -16.63 -29.82 -3.02
N TYR A 159 -16.83 -29.16 -1.88
CA TYR A 159 -15.90 -29.22 -0.77
C TYR A 159 -16.38 -30.24 0.26
N GLU A 160 -15.47 -31.11 0.68
CA GLU A 160 -15.77 -32.29 1.55
C GLU A 160 -14.97 -32.13 2.86
N THR A 161 -15.68 -32.20 3.99
CA THR A 161 -15.02 -32.34 5.30
C THR A 161 -14.66 -33.81 5.52
N VAL A 162 -13.40 -34.10 5.81
CA VAL A 162 -12.87 -35.45 6.02
C VAL A 162 -12.82 -35.80 7.51
N LEU A 163 -13.90 -36.38 8.03
CA LEU A 163 -14.01 -36.80 9.45
C LEU A 163 -13.94 -38.30 9.62
N SER A 164 -13.87 -39.08 8.55
CA SER A 164 -13.83 -40.56 8.65
C SER A 164 -12.64 -41.17 7.93
N GLU A 165 -12.16 -42.28 8.43
CA GLU A 165 -11.08 -43.07 7.81
C GLU A 165 -11.38 -43.38 6.34
N LYS A 166 -12.63 -43.78 6.04
CA LYS A 166 -13.09 -44.09 4.68
C LYS A 166 -13.00 -42.88 3.75
N SER A 167 -13.36 -41.69 4.21
CA SER A 167 -13.24 -40.47 3.39
C SER A 167 -11.77 -40.09 3.16
N LEU A 168 -10.90 -40.25 4.15
CA LEU A 168 -9.46 -40.02 3.97
C LEU A 168 -8.86 -40.97 2.95
N GLU A 169 -9.18 -42.27 3.02
CA GLU A 169 -8.71 -43.29 2.05
C GLU A 169 -9.20 -42.98 0.63
N LYS A 170 -10.41 -42.46 0.48
CA LYS A 170 -10.92 -42.00 -0.82
C LYS A 170 -10.04 -40.85 -1.39
N TRP A 171 -9.66 -39.89 -0.56
CA TRP A 171 -8.81 -38.79 -0.99
C TRP A 171 -7.37 -39.21 -1.27
N VAL A 172 -6.81 -40.13 -0.50
CA VAL A 172 -5.50 -40.74 -0.79
C VAL A 172 -5.53 -41.41 -2.19
N LYS A 173 -6.59 -42.13 -2.54
CA LYS A 173 -6.73 -42.73 -3.87
C LYS A 173 -6.88 -41.69 -4.98
N LYS A 174 -7.49 -40.52 -4.70
CA LYS A 174 -7.57 -39.41 -5.66
C LYS A 174 -6.20 -38.78 -5.90
N ILE A 175 -5.39 -38.55 -4.85
CA ILE A 175 -4.00 -38.07 -4.95
C ILE A 175 -3.16 -39.01 -5.83
N ASP A 176 -3.23 -40.32 -5.58
CA ASP A 176 -2.49 -41.31 -6.38
C ASP A 176 -2.81 -41.24 -7.88
N LYS A 177 -4.07 -41.00 -8.22
CA LYS A 177 -4.55 -40.93 -9.60
C LYS A 177 -4.39 -39.59 -10.26
N SER A 178 -4.19 -38.52 -9.50
CA SER A 178 -4.07 -37.15 -10.03
C SER A 178 -2.78 -36.96 -10.81
N LYS A 179 -2.80 -36.02 -11.74
CA LYS A 179 -1.58 -35.52 -12.42
C LYS A 179 -0.88 -34.45 -11.57
N ALA A 180 -1.64 -33.63 -10.84
CA ALA A 180 -1.22 -32.68 -9.86
C ALA A 180 -2.26 -32.64 -8.74
N PHE A 181 -1.87 -32.24 -7.54
CA PHE A 181 -2.76 -31.94 -6.44
C PHE A 181 -2.26 -30.73 -5.68
N ALA A 182 -3.16 -29.83 -5.29
CA ALA A 182 -2.83 -28.75 -4.40
C ALA A 182 -2.91 -29.22 -2.95
N ILE A 183 -2.01 -28.72 -2.11
CA ILE A 183 -1.98 -28.92 -0.66
C ILE A 183 -1.74 -27.59 0.03
N ASP A 184 -2.47 -27.35 1.11
CA ASP A 184 -2.34 -26.19 1.95
C ASP A 184 -2.54 -26.59 3.42
N THR A 185 -2.02 -25.79 4.38
CA THR A 185 -2.10 -26.08 5.82
C THR A 185 -2.70 -24.94 6.60
N GLU A 186 -3.67 -25.26 7.45
CA GLU A 186 -4.22 -24.32 8.42
C GLU A 186 -3.54 -24.47 9.78
N THR A 187 -3.22 -23.35 10.41
CA THR A 187 -2.45 -23.30 11.66
C THR A 187 -3.04 -22.29 12.65
N ASP A 188 -2.67 -22.45 13.93
CA ASP A 188 -3.05 -21.51 15.00
C ASP A 188 -2.17 -20.26 15.06
N SER A 189 -1.09 -20.21 14.29
CA SER A 189 -0.10 -19.13 14.32
C SER A 189 0.67 -19.04 13.00
N VAL A 190 1.17 -17.86 12.67
CA VAL A 190 2.06 -17.63 11.53
C VAL A 190 3.52 -18.06 11.75
N SER A 191 3.86 -18.55 12.95
CA SER A 191 5.22 -18.98 13.28
C SER A 191 5.48 -20.41 12.78
N THR A 192 6.23 -20.55 11.71
CA THR A 192 6.59 -21.88 11.16
C THR A 192 7.35 -22.78 12.13
N VAL A 193 7.93 -22.22 13.22
CA VAL A 193 8.69 -22.95 14.23
C VAL A 193 7.81 -23.50 15.35
N SER A 194 6.72 -22.82 15.68
CA SER A 194 5.90 -23.16 16.86
C SER A 194 4.43 -23.39 16.59
N ALA A 195 3.92 -23.01 15.40
CA ALA A 195 2.51 -23.18 15.05
C ALA A 195 2.04 -24.65 15.12
N ASN A 196 0.87 -24.89 15.66
CA ASN A 196 0.22 -26.18 15.62
C ASN A 196 -0.57 -26.34 14.30
N LEU A 197 -0.58 -27.53 13.79
CA LEU A 197 -1.38 -27.89 12.59
C LEU A 197 -2.84 -28.05 13.01
N ILE A 198 -3.72 -27.24 12.42
CA ILE A 198 -5.17 -27.28 12.69
C ILE A 198 -5.90 -28.10 11.63
N GLY A 199 -5.39 -28.11 10.40
CA GLY A 199 -5.92 -28.96 9.35
C GLY A 199 -5.09 -28.92 8.08
N ILE A 200 -5.44 -29.79 7.14
CA ILE A 200 -4.82 -29.90 5.82
C ILE A 200 -5.93 -29.85 4.78
N SER A 201 -5.79 -29.01 3.78
CA SER A 201 -6.67 -28.97 2.63
C SER A 201 -6.00 -29.56 1.38
N ILE A 202 -6.78 -30.19 0.53
CA ILE A 202 -6.30 -30.86 -0.69
C ILE A 202 -7.31 -30.66 -1.82
N SER A 203 -6.82 -30.29 -3.00
CA SER A 203 -7.59 -30.31 -4.24
C SER A 203 -6.86 -31.12 -5.32
N VAL A 204 -7.61 -31.90 -6.08
CA VAL A 204 -7.08 -32.73 -7.18
C VAL A 204 -7.71 -32.39 -8.52
N LYS A 205 -8.73 -31.55 -8.50
CA LYS A 205 -9.48 -31.08 -9.67
C LYS A 205 -10.16 -29.76 -9.33
N GLU A 206 -10.26 -28.87 -10.30
CA GLU A 206 -10.95 -27.60 -10.16
C GLU A 206 -12.39 -27.74 -9.67
N ASN A 207 -12.79 -26.89 -8.76
CA ASN A 207 -14.06 -26.88 -8.04
C ASN A 207 -14.30 -28.17 -7.19
N GLU A 208 -13.23 -28.88 -6.82
CA GLU A 208 -13.29 -30.05 -5.93
C GLU A 208 -12.14 -29.99 -4.93
N GLY A 209 -12.46 -29.98 -3.65
CA GLY A 209 -11.49 -29.93 -2.57
C GLY A 209 -11.95 -30.66 -1.34
N CYS A 210 -11.06 -30.88 -0.40
CA CYS A 210 -11.40 -31.33 0.94
C CYS A 210 -10.59 -30.62 2.00
N TYR A 211 -11.14 -30.61 3.18
CA TYR A 211 -10.47 -30.21 4.40
C TYR A 211 -10.41 -31.38 5.38
N ILE A 212 -9.26 -31.65 5.95
CA ILE A 212 -8.97 -32.68 6.94
C ILE A 212 -8.71 -31.97 8.26
N PRO A 213 -9.72 -31.74 9.12
CA PRO A 213 -9.54 -31.11 10.41
C PRO A 213 -8.75 -32.00 11.36
N ILE A 214 -7.88 -31.41 12.19
CA ILE A 214 -6.96 -32.12 13.10
C ILE A 214 -6.96 -31.51 14.49
N GLY A 215 -6.95 -30.17 14.58
CA GLY A 215 -6.70 -29.43 15.81
C GLY A 215 -7.80 -28.43 16.19
N HIS A 216 -9.01 -28.56 15.68
CA HIS A 216 -10.11 -27.70 16.08
C HIS A 216 -10.56 -27.98 17.50
N SER A 217 -10.84 -26.90 18.25
CA SER A 217 -11.27 -26.96 19.64
C SER A 217 -12.27 -25.85 19.93
N TYR A 218 -13.57 -26.14 19.81
CA TYR A 218 -14.67 -25.27 20.18
C TYR A 218 -15.80 -26.11 20.79
N GLU A 219 -16.78 -25.45 21.41
CA GLU A 219 -17.91 -26.15 22.05
C GLU A 219 -18.72 -26.97 21.02
N ASN A 220 -18.96 -28.26 21.31
CA ASN A 220 -19.61 -29.22 20.42
C ASN A 220 -18.85 -29.50 19.08
N CYS A 221 -17.51 -29.34 19.08
CA CYS A 221 -16.68 -29.68 17.93
C CYS A 221 -16.83 -31.18 17.59
N PRO A 222 -17.09 -31.54 16.31
CA PRO A 222 -17.13 -32.93 15.88
C PRO A 222 -15.83 -33.66 16.16
N GLU A 223 -15.93 -34.99 16.37
CA GLU A 223 -14.74 -35.83 16.50
C GLU A 223 -13.92 -35.82 15.22
N GLN A 224 -12.62 -35.54 15.36
CA GLN A 224 -11.66 -35.40 14.28
C GLN A 224 -10.79 -36.64 14.19
N LEU A 225 -10.24 -36.92 13.01
CA LEU A 225 -9.27 -38.01 12.84
C LEU A 225 -7.99 -37.70 13.64
N SER A 226 -7.43 -38.74 14.31
CA SER A 226 -6.16 -38.54 15.03
C SER A 226 -5.01 -38.24 14.08
N LEU A 227 -4.09 -37.37 14.52
CA LEU A 227 -2.90 -37.05 13.75
C LEU A 227 -2.09 -38.30 13.38
N ASP A 228 -1.97 -39.27 14.29
CA ASP A 228 -1.28 -40.53 14.03
C ASP A 228 -1.90 -41.34 12.88
N PHE A 229 -3.24 -41.35 12.76
CA PHE A 229 -3.91 -42.00 11.67
C PHE A 229 -3.66 -41.28 10.35
N ILE A 230 -3.76 -39.96 10.35
CA ILE A 230 -3.48 -39.10 9.18
C ILE A 230 -2.03 -39.30 8.72
N GLN A 231 -1.06 -39.24 9.64
CA GLN A 231 0.35 -39.49 9.32
C GLN A 231 0.55 -40.86 8.65
N LYS A 232 -0.06 -41.91 9.18
CA LYS A 232 0.08 -43.30 8.65
C LYS A 232 -0.55 -43.45 7.28
N LYS A 233 -1.63 -42.75 6.96
CA LYS A 233 -2.38 -42.91 5.70
C LYS A 233 -2.02 -41.86 4.65
N LEU A 234 -2.01 -40.61 5.04
CA LEU A 234 -1.76 -39.48 4.12
C LEU A 234 -0.26 -39.24 3.90
N GLY A 235 0.58 -39.37 4.93
CA GLY A 235 2.02 -39.12 4.85
C GLY A 235 2.70 -39.91 3.72
N PRO A 236 2.58 -41.25 3.66
CA PRO A 236 3.16 -42.05 2.58
C PRO A 236 2.60 -41.70 1.19
N ALA A 237 1.33 -41.30 1.11
CA ALA A 237 0.72 -40.91 -0.16
C ALA A 237 1.28 -39.59 -0.68
N ILE A 238 1.47 -38.60 0.21
CA ILE A 238 2.12 -37.32 -0.13
C ILE A 238 3.58 -37.57 -0.52
N GLU A 239 4.36 -38.29 0.28
CA GLU A 239 5.77 -38.58 0.00
C GLU A 239 5.97 -39.29 -1.35
N LYS A 240 5.13 -40.27 -1.66
CA LYS A 240 5.13 -40.99 -2.95
C LYS A 240 4.79 -40.08 -4.13
N ASN A 241 3.87 -39.13 -3.95
CA ASN A 241 3.34 -38.27 -5.01
C ASN A 241 3.88 -36.83 -4.94
N GLN A 242 4.87 -36.54 -4.10
CA GLN A 242 5.36 -35.19 -3.83
C GLN A 242 5.70 -34.37 -5.09
N LYS A 243 6.24 -35.01 -6.15
CA LYS A 243 6.52 -34.38 -7.45
C LYS A 243 5.27 -33.92 -8.20
N LYS A 244 4.07 -34.17 -7.68
CA LYS A 244 2.80 -33.68 -8.18
C LYS A 244 2.17 -32.63 -7.25
N ALA A 245 2.77 -32.38 -6.10
CA ALA A 245 2.26 -31.43 -5.12
C ALA A 245 2.45 -29.98 -5.60
N VAL A 246 1.41 -29.19 -5.46
CA VAL A 246 1.38 -27.75 -5.75
C VAL A 246 0.95 -27.03 -4.48
N GLY A 247 1.53 -25.88 -4.20
CA GLY A 247 1.09 -25.05 -3.09
C GLY A 247 1.22 -23.55 -3.39
N GLN A 248 0.81 -22.76 -2.43
CA GLN A 248 0.94 -21.30 -2.45
C GLN A 248 1.83 -20.90 -1.27
N ASN A 249 3.09 -20.54 -1.50
CA ASN A 249 4.08 -20.26 -0.46
C ASN A 249 4.45 -21.51 0.38
N LEU A 250 4.75 -22.62 -0.31
CA LEU A 250 5.12 -23.90 0.31
C LEU A 250 6.26 -23.83 1.35
N LYS A 251 7.03 -22.75 1.32
CA LYS A 251 8.02 -22.47 2.35
C LYS A 251 7.41 -22.41 3.75
N PHE A 252 6.14 -22.02 3.87
CA PHE A 252 5.39 -22.04 5.13
C PHE A 252 4.90 -23.46 5.49
N ASP A 253 4.34 -24.19 4.54
CA ASP A 253 3.68 -25.49 4.78
C ASP A 253 4.66 -26.63 5.04
N ILE A 254 5.77 -26.67 4.31
CA ILE A 254 6.78 -27.72 4.40
C ILE A 254 7.27 -27.96 5.84
N PRO A 255 7.69 -26.94 6.62
CA PRO A 255 8.13 -27.15 8.00
C PRO A 255 6.98 -27.53 8.94
N ILE A 256 5.76 -27.04 8.71
CA ILE A 256 4.57 -27.41 9.47
C ILE A 256 4.27 -28.91 9.28
N LEU A 257 4.15 -29.34 8.04
CA LEU A 257 3.93 -30.76 7.69
C LEU A 257 5.03 -31.65 8.26
N SER A 258 6.30 -31.27 8.09
CA SER A 258 7.46 -32.03 8.57
C SER A 258 7.45 -32.23 10.08
N ARG A 259 7.15 -31.20 10.88
CA ARG A 259 7.02 -31.31 12.35
C ARG A 259 5.90 -32.24 12.78
N HIS A 260 4.89 -32.39 11.94
CA HIS A 260 3.75 -33.28 12.16
C HIS A 260 3.90 -34.62 11.40
N GLY A 261 5.14 -35.02 11.07
CA GLY A 261 5.45 -36.35 10.52
C GLY A 261 5.05 -36.57 9.07
N ILE A 262 4.67 -35.54 8.33
CA ILE A 262 4.34 -35.61 6.90
C ILE A 262 5.46 -34.96 6.10
N LYS A 263 6.17 -35.73 5.27
CA LYS A 263 7.30 -35.23 4.49
C LYS A 263 6.87 -34.75 3.12
N LEU A 264 7.29 -33.52 2.78
CA LEU A 264 7.20 -32.91 1.46
C LEU A 264 8.58 -32.36 1.10
N SER A 265 9.47 -33.23 0.61
CA SER A 265 10.87 -32.87 0.29
C SER A 265 11.05 -32.38 -1.14
N GLU A 266 10.09 -32.64 -2.01
CA GLU A 266 10.02 -32.17 -3.39
C GLU A 266 8.57 -31.70 -3.67
N PHE A 267 8.38 -30.85 -4.65
CA PHE A 267 7.07 -30.38 -5.09
C PHE A 267 7.12 -30.06 -6.60
N LEU A 268 5.95 -30.00 -7.22
CA LEU A 268 5.80 -29.65 -8.64
C LEU A 268 5.92 -28.15 -8.86
N ALA A 269 5.20 -27.37 -8.04
CA ALA A 269 5.09 -25.93 -8.23
C ALA A 269 4.70 -25.19 -6.94
N ASP A 270 5.10 -23.92 -6.86
CA ASP A 270 4.65 -22.91 -5.91
C ASP A 270 4.06 -21.73 -6.69
N THR A 271 2.76 -21.49 -6.55
CA THR A 271 2.02 -20.51 -7.36
C THR A 271 2.42 -19.06 -7.05
N MET A 272 2.86 -18.76 -5.82
CA MET A 272 3.42 -17.47 -5.45
C MET A 272 4.70 -17.19 -6.27
N LEU A 273 5.62 -18.14 -6.32
CA LEU A 273 6.87 -18.01 -7.05
C LEU A 273 6.66 -18.02 -8.57
N MET A 274 5.70 -18.82 -9.09
CA MET A 274 5.33 -18.78 -10.51
C MET A 274 4.88 -17.38 -10.93
N SER A 275 3.99 -16.77 -10.18
CA SER A 275 3.52 -15.41 -10.45
C SER A 275 4.64 -14.38 -10.33
N TYR A 276 5.47 -14.49 -9.30
CA TYR A 276 6.59 -13.58 -9.09
C TYR A 276 7.58 -13.59 -10.26
N VAL A 277 7.98 -14.76 -10.74
CA VAL A 277 8.92 -14.88 -11.87
C VAL A 277 8.28 -14.47 -13.20
N LEU A 278 6.96 -14.65 -13.36
CA LEU A 278 6.23 -14.16 -14.54
C LEU A 278 6.25 -12.63 -14.62
N ASN A 279 5.94 -11.95 -13.53
CA ASN A 279 5.98 -10.50 -13.41
C ASN A 279 6.05 -10.09 -11.93
N SER A 280 7.24 -9.70 -11.46
CA SER A 280 7.52 -9.37 -10.06
C SER A 280 6.78 -8.13 -9.53
N THR A 281 6.19 -7.32 -10.42
CA THR A 281 5.48 -6.07 -10.07
C THR A 281 3.98 -6.11 -10.35
N ALA A 282 3.44 -7.19 -10.94
CA ALA A 282 2.03 -7.27 -11.31
C ALA A 282 1.09 -7.21 -10.11
N THR A 283 1.49 -7.80 -8.98
CA THR A 283 0.67 -7.88 -7.76
C THR A 283 1.56 -8.21 -6.54
N ARG A 284 0.96 -8.23 -5.35
CA ARG A 284 1.64 -8.67 -4.11
C ARG A 284 1.79 -10.19 -3.97
N HIS A 285 1.55 -10.97 -4.98
CA HIS A 285 1.68 -12.44 -5.07
C HIS A 285 0.99 -13.26 -3.96
N GLY A 286 0.15 -12.62 -3.14
CA GLY A 286 -0.74 -13.32 -2.21
C GLY A 286 -1.94 -13.93 -2.92
N MET A 287 -2.47 -15.05 -2.42
CA MET A 287 -3.50 -15.85 -3.09
C MET A 287 -4.72 -15.03 -3.53
N ASP A 288 -5.30 -14.20 -2.65
CA ASP A 288 -6.45 -13.34 -2.97
C ASP A 288 -6.20 -12.46 -4.19
N ARG A 289 -4.98 -11.86 -4.25
CA ARG A 289 -4.58 -11.01 -5.36
C ARG A 289 -4.32 -11.77 -6.63
N LEU A 290 -3.74 -12.96 -6.52
CA LEU A 290 -3.52 -13.83 -7.66
C LEU A 290 -4.84 -14.36 -8.24
N ALA A 291 -5.79 -14.74 -7.38
CA ALA A 291 -7.12 -15.18 -7.77
C ALA A 291 -7.89 -14.05 -8.50
N ASP A 292 -7.86 -12.84 -7.96
CA ASP A 292 -8.48 -11.67 -8.61
C ASP A 292 -7.82 -11.36 -9.96
N TYR A 293 -6.48 -11.38 -10.02
CA TYR A 293 -5.72 -10.98 -11.21
C TYR A 293 -5.75 -12.01 -12.34
N TYR A 294 -5.53 -13.30 -12.04
CA TYR A 294 -5.41 -14.35 -13.04
C TYR A 294 -6.70 -15.12 -13.30
N LEU A 295 -7.58 -15.20 -12.31
CA LEU A 295 -8.81 -16.01 -12.38
C LEU A 295 -10.09 -15.15 -12.40
N ASN A 296 -9.99 -13.84 -12.19
CA ASN A 296 -11.15 -12.95 -11.97
C ASN A 296 -12.10 -13.48 -10.87
N TYR A 297 -11.52 -14.07 -9.82
CA TYR A 297 -12.20 -14.76 -8.75
C TYR A 297 -11.94 -14.08 -7.40
N THR A 298 -12.99 -13.89 -6.60
CA THR A 298 -12.87 -13.34 -5.24
C THR A 298 -12.91 -14.47 -4.24
N THR A 299 -11.80 -14.66 -3.52
CA THR A 299 -11.67 -15.65 -2.44
C THR A 299 -12.36 -15.19 -1.16
N THR A 300 -12.68 -16.14 -0.30
CA THR A 300 -13.03 -15.88 1.10
C THR A 300 -11.78 -15.43 1.85
N LYS A 301 -11.86 -14.33 2.60
CA LYS A 301 -10.69 -13.83 3.34
C LYS A 301 -10.57 -14.51 4.69
N TYR A 302 -9.35 -14.68 5.18
CA TYR A 302 -9.08 -15.18 6.52
C TYR A 302 -9.86 -14.42 7.61
N THR A 303 -9.97 -13.09 7.48
CA THR A 303 -10.73 -12.25 8.41
C THR A 303 -12.24 -12.45 8.34
N ASP A 304 -12.77 -13.01 7.27
CA ASP A 304 -14.20 -13.31 7.15
C ASP A 304 -14.58 -14.52 8.01
N VAL A 305 -13.64 -15.43 8.24
CA VAL A 305 -13.84 -16.65 9.03
C VAL A 305 -13.34 -16.53 10.47
N THR A 306 -12.30 -15.73 10.73
CA THR A 306 -11.73 -15.56 12.08
C THR A 306 -12.13 -14.26 12.78
N GLY A 307 -12.73 -13.31 12.04
CA GLY A 307 -13.00 -11.97 12.57
C GLY A 307 -11.80 -11.02 12.48
N THR A 308 -11.96 -9.79 12.97
CA THR A 308 -10.95 -8.72 12.86
C THR A 308 -10.60 -8.10 14.20
N ALA A 309 -9.38 -7.59 14.33
CA ALA A 309 -8.87 -6.85 15.49
C ALA A 309 -9.11 -7.59 16.82
N SER A 310 -9.72 -6.93 17.83
CA SER A 310 -9.96 -7.49 19.17
C SER A 310 -10.99 -8.63 19.20
N LYS A 311 -11.71 -8.88 18.12
CA LYS A 311 -12.68 -9.98 17.99
C LYS A 311 -12.15 -11.16 17.19
N GLN A 312 -10.89 -11.12 16.77
CA GLN A 312 -10.28 -12.20 16.02
C GLN A 312 -10.06 -13.42 16.91
N ILE A 313 -10.59 -14.58 16.47
CA ILE A 313 -10.41 -15.88 17.12
C ILE A 313 -9.27 -16.65 16.44
N SER A 314 -8.74 -17.65 17.14
CA SER A 314 -7.83 -18.63 16.55
C SER A 314 -8.53 -19.46 15.47
N PHE A 315 -7.82 -19.89 14.44
CA PHE A 315 -8.40 -20.80 13.43
C PHE A 315 -8.87 -22.12 14.06
N ALA A 316 -8.27 -22.55 15.14
CA ALA A 316 -8.72 -23.71 15.93
C ALA A 316 -10.14 -23.55 16.52
N GLU A 317 -10.61 -22.32 16.68
CA GLU A 317 -11.94 -22.00 17.22
C GLU A 317 -12.99 -21.79 16.11
N VAL A 318 -12.58 -21.78 14.83
CA VAL A 318 -13.50 -21.68 13.68
C VAL A 318 -14.28 -23.00 13.54
N GLN A 319 -15.59 -22.92 13.30
CA GLN A 319 -16.42 -24.10 13.06
C GLN A 319 -15.94 -24.86 11.81
N ILE A 320 -15.91 -26.19 11.90
CA ILE A 320 -15.31 -27.06 10.87
C ILE A 320 -15.98 -26.93 9.51
N ASP A 321 -17.28 -26.68 9.44
CA ASP A 321 -18.00 -26.43 8.18
C ASP A 321 -17.51 -25.15 7.51
N VAL A 322 -17.39 -24.05 8.28
CA VAL A 322 -16.85 -22.76 7.79
C VAL A 322 -15.37 -22.91 7.41
N ALA A 323 -14.58 -23.60 8.24
CA ALA A 323 -13.16 -23.87 7.96
C ALA A 323 -13.00 -24.75 6.70
N THR A 324 -13.93 -25.70 6.46
CA THR A 324 -13.92 -26.54 5.26
C THR A 324 -14.12 -25.72 4.00
N ASP A 325 -15.09 -24.83 3.98
CA ASP A 325 -15.37 -23.98 2.82
C ASP A 325 -14.18 -23.06 2.53
N TYR A 326 -13.57 -22.48 3.55
CA TYR A 326 -12.40 -21.63 3.42
C TYR A 326 -11.16 -22.40 2.94
N ALA A 327 -10.73 -23.42 3.69
CA ALA A 327 -9.48 -24.13 3.42
C ALA A 327 -9.53 -24.97 2.12
N ALA A 328 -10.67 -25.58 1.81
CA ALA A 328 -10.83 -26.30 0.55
C ALA A 328 -10.90 -25.35 -0.66
N GLU A 329 -11.44 -24.13 -0.49
CA GLU A 329 -11.36 -23.06 -1.50
C GLU A 329 -9.91 -22.69 -1.77
N ASP A 330 -9.07 -22.51 -0.74
CA ASP A 330 -7.66 -22.16 -0.88
C ASP A 330 -6.87 -23.22 -1.67
N ALA A 331 -7.09 -24.49 -1.39
CA ALA A 331 -6.49 -25.58 -2.18
C ALA A 331 -7.01 -25.63 -3.62
N ASP A 332 -8.31 -25.40 -3.86
CA ASP A 332 -8.90 -25.36 -5.20
C ASP A 332 -8.35 -24.18 -6.01
N VAL A 333 -8.35 -22.99 -5.43
CA VAL A 333 -7.82 -21.77 -6.06
C VAL A 333 -6.33 -21.94 -6.38
N THR A 334 -5.56 -22.55 -5.48
CA THR A 334 -4.14 -22.88 -5.73
C THR A 334 -3.97 -23.77 -6.95
N LEU A 335 -4.81 -24.80 -7.11
CA LEU A 335 -4.76 -25.69 -8.28
C LEU A 335 -5.16 -24.97 -9.58
N ARG A 336 -6.18 -24.12 -9.54
CA ARG A 336 -6.61 -23.29 -10.68
C ARG A 336 -5.52 -22.29 -11.09
N LEU A 337 -4.89 -21.63 -10.12
CA LEU A 337 -3.74 -20.75 -10.35
C LEU A 337 -2.58 -21.50 -11.00
N PHE A 338 -2.25 -22.70 -10.51
CA PHE A 338 -1.22 -23.53 -11.10
C PHE A 338 -1.50 -23.83 -12.58
N ASN A 339 -2.72 -24.21 -12.93
CA ASN A 339 -3.10 -24.49 -14.32
C ASN A 339 -2.92 -23.26 -15.22
N THR A 340 -3.40 -22.09 -14.77
CA THR A 340 -3.31 -20.83 -15.51
C THR A 340 -1.87 -20.36 -15.65
N LEU A 341 -1.12 -20.31 -14.56
CA LEU A 341 0.27 -19.84 -14.55
C LEU A 341 1.21 -20.79 -15.32
N SER A 342 0.94 -22.10 -15.28
CA SER A 342 1.69 -23.08 -16.07
C SER A 342 1.54 -22.87 -17.58
N ALA A 343 0.33 -22.48 -18.03
CA ALA A 343 0.10 -22.16 -19.43
C ALA A 343 0.91 -20.93 -19.85
N LEU A 344 0.92 -19.88 -19.02
CA LEU A 344 1.68 -18.65 -19.28
C LEU A 344 3.21 -18.88 -19.25
N LEU A 345 3.70 -19.70 -18.35
CA LEU A 345 5.14 -20.00 -18.22
C LEU A 345 5.69 -20.83 -19.38
N LYS A 346 4.87 -21.69 -20.02
CA LYS A 346 5.29 -22.43 -21.22
C LYS A 346 5.78 -21.52 -22.36
N GLU A 347 5.24 -20.33 -22.43
CA GLU A 347 5.64 -19.34 -23.43
C GLU A 347 6.91 -18.56 -23.02
N LYS A 348 7.42 -18.79 -21.81
CA LYS A 348 8.54 -18.05 -21.20
C LYS A 348 9.62 -19.01 -20.66
N PRO A 349 10.38 -19.69 -21.51
CA PRO A 349 11.30 -20.75 -21.11
C PRO A 349 12.44 -20.29 -20.18
N ILE A 350 12.85 -19.03 -20.25
CA ILE A 350 13.88 -18.47 -19.36
C ILE A 350 13.34 -18.37 -17.93
N GLN A 351 12.11 -17.89 -17.77
CA GLN A 351 11.44 -17.78 -16.48
C GLN A 351 11.16 -19.17 -15.90
N GLU A 352 10.71 -20.13 -16.72
CA GLU A 352 10.51 -21.50 -16.28
C GLU A 352 11.81 -22.16 -15.79
N LYS A 353 12.92 -21.90 -16.47
CA LYS A 353 14.25 -22.35 -16.05
C LYS A 353 14.66 -21.72 -14.72
N LEU A 354 14.48 -20.40 -14.55
CA LEU A 354 14.76 -19.70 -13.31
C LEU A 354 14.00 -20.30 -12.12
N LEU A 355 12.71 -20.57 -12.29
CA LEU A 355 11.88 -21.24 -11.27
C LEU A 355 12.47 -22.59 -10.86
N LYS A 356 12.78 -23.46 -11.81
CA LYS A 356 13.22 -24.83 -11.56
C LYS A 356 14.63 -24.91 -10.99
N GLU A 357 15.54 -24.06 -11.44
CA GLU A 357 16.97 -24.13 -11.08
C GLU A 357 17.31 -23.28 -9.85
N ILE A 358 16.56 -22.22 -9.56
CA ILE A 358 16.86 -21.29 -8.47
C ILE A 358 15.71 -21.21 -7.46
N GLU A 359 14.53 -20.75 -7.86
CA GLU A 359 13.48 -20.37 -6.89
C GLU A 359 12.92 -21.57 -6.12
N TYR A 360 12.62 -22.69 -6.79
CA TYR A 360 12.11 -23.87 -6.12
C TYR A 360 13.14 -24.54 -5.19
N PRO A 361 14.40 -24.78 -5.60
CA PRO A 361 15.42 -25.27 -4.67
C PRO A 361 15.65 -24.34 -3.46
N LEU A 362 15.55 -23.02 -3.66
CA LEU A 362 15.74 -22.03 -2.62
C LEU A 362 14.68 -22.13 -1.52
N VAL A 363 13.44 -22.55 -1.81
CA VAL A 363 12.39 -22.79 -0.83
C VAL A 363 12.88 -23.68 0.32
N HIS A 364 13.48 -24.82 0.00
CA HIS A 364 13.99 -25.76 1.01
C HIS A 364 15.20 -25.20 1.76
N VAL A 365 16.07 -24.45 1.08
CA VAL A 365 17.24 -23.82 1.71
C VAL A 365 16.78 -22.78 2.73
N LEU A 366 15.89 -21.88 2.33
CA LEU A 366 15.37 -20.83 3.21
C LEU A 366 14.55 -21.43 4.36
N SER A 367 13.68 -22.39 4.09
CA SER A 367 12.94 -23.10 5.14
C SER A 367 13.88 -23.68 6.20
N ARG A 368 14.96 -24.35 5.79
CA ARG A 368 15.97 -24.89 6.72
C ARG A 368 16.71 -23.81 7.50
N VAL A 369 17.10 -22.71 6.84
CA VAL A 369 17.75 -21.57 7.51
C VAL A 369 16.84 -20.95 8.55
N GLU A 370 15.57 -20.74 8.20
CA GLU A 370 14.55 -20.19 9.10
C GLU A 370 14.29 -21.12 10.30
N GLN A 371 14.19 -22.44 10.07
CA GLN A 371 14.01 -23.42 11.16
C GLN A 371 15.24 -23.50 12.07
N ASN A 372 16.45 -23.39 11.52
CA ASN A 372 17.67 -23.36 12.32
C ASN A 372 17.77 -22.10 13.19
N GLY A 373 17.34 -20.96 12.68
CA GLY A 373 17.41 -19.69 13.36
C GLY A 373 18.84 -19.23 13.70
N ALA A 374 18.95 -18.02 14.22
CA ALA A 374 20.22 -17.41 14.63
C ALA A 374 20.31 -17.31 16.17
N LYS A 375 21.45 -17.68 16.73
CA LYS A 375 21.73 -17.52 18.16
C LYS A 375 22.19 -16.10 18.44
N ILE A 376 21.70 -15.51 19.52
CA ILE A 376 22.12 -14.20 20.00
C ILE A 376 22.78 -14.30 21.39
N ASP A 377 23.68 -13.37 21.66
CA ASP A 377 24.25 -13.19 23.00
C ASP A 377 23.44 -12.13 23.76
N LYS A 378 22.41 -12.59 24.50
CA LYS A 378 21.53 -11.71 25.28
C LYS A 378 22.28 -10.83 26.28
N LYS A 379 23.34 -11.37 26.91
CA LYS A 379 24.13 -10.62 27.91
C LYS A 379 24.84 -9.45 27.25
N LYS A 380 25.45 -9.69 26.09
CA LYS A 380 26.17 -8.67 25.33
C LYS A 380 25.18 -7.62 24.78
N LEU A 381 24.03 -8.05 24.23
CA LEU A 381 22.99 -7.13 23.77
C LEU A 381 22.40 -6.31 24.92
N GLY A 382 22.16 -6.90 26.08
CA GLY A 382 21.69 -6.19 27.27
C GLY A 382 22.68 -5.13 27.77
N ASN A 383 23.99 -5.43 27.76
CA ASN A 383 25.02 -4.45 28.06
C ASN A 383 25.02 -3.29 27.05
N HIS A 384 24.95 -3.59 25.74
CA HIS A 384 24.86 -2.56 24.70
C HIS A 384 23.58 -1.73 24.83
N SER A 385 22.43 -2.36 25.16
CA SER A 385 21.18 -1.63 25.41
C SER A 385 21.32 -0.63 26.55
N LYS A 386 22.01 -1.00 27.62
CA LYS A 386 22.29 -0.11 28.75
C LYS A 386 23.20 1.05 28.34
N GLU A 387 24.33 0.77 27.68
CA GLU A 387 25.27 1.79 27.18
C GLU A 387 24.58 2.78 26.22
N LEU A 388 23.69 2.28 25.33
CA LEU A 388 22.90 3.12 24.45
C LEU A 388 21.90 3.96 25.26
N GLY A 389 21.26 3.39 26.26
CA GLY A 389 20.35 4.10 27.15
C GLY A 389 21.01 5.25 27.88
N ASP A 390 22.21 5.03 28.43
CA ASP A 390 22.99 6.08 29.12
C ASP A 390 23.34 7.23 28.14
N LYS A 391 23.80 6.92 26.93
CA LYS A 391 24.09 7.94 25.89
C LYS A 391 22.83 8.69 25.43
N ILE A 392 21.71 8.01 25.30
CA ILE A 392 20.41 8.62 24.93
C ILE A 392 19.98 9.60 26.03
N ALA A 393 20.15 9.23 27.31
CA ALA A 393 19.83 10.10 28.43
C ALA A 393 20.72 11.36 28.44
N ASP A 394 22.01 11.21 28.17
CA ASP A 394 22.95 12.35 28.06
C ASP A 394 22.57 13.29 26.90
N LEU A 395 22.25 12.75 25.73
CA LEU A 395 21.82 13.56 24.58
C LEU A 395 20.48 14.25 24.84
N SER A 396 19.55 13.60 25.54
CA SER A 396 18.29 14.21 25.95
C SER A 396 18.52 15.40 26.89
N ALA A 397 19.38 15.22 27.89
CA ALA A 397 19.74 16.29 28.82
C ALA A 397 20.40 17.49 28.11
N GLN A 398 21.28 17.23 27.13
CA GLN A 398 21.89 18.26 26.30
C GLN A 398 20.83 19.00 25.46
N ALA A 399 19.91 18.26 24.81
CA ALA A 399 18.82 18.82 24.02
C ALA A 399 17.92 19.72 24.88
N PHE A 400 17.55 19.29 26.08
CA PHE A 400 16.72 20.05 27.02
C PHE A 400 17.42 21.31 27.50
N LYS A 401 18.72 21.23 27.77
CA LYS A 401 19.52 22.41 28.14
C LYS A 401 19.54 23.47 27.05
N ILE A 402 19.67 23.06 25.79
CA ILE A 402 19.67 24.01 24.64
C ILE A 402 18.26 24.54 24.39
N ALA A 403 17.25 23.71 24.49
CA ALA A 403 15.86 24.10 24.30
C ALA A 403 15.33 25.00 25.44
N GLY A 404 15.90 24.87 26.64
CA GLY A 404 15.46 25.57 27.86
C GLY A 404 14.29 24.85 28.59
N GLU A 405 13.83 23.72 28.09
CA GLU A 405 12.73 22.93 28.64
C GLU A 405 12.83 21.46 28.25
N GLU A 406 12.12 20.60 28.96
CA GLU A 406 11.96 19.18 28.61
C GLU A 406 10.88 19.00 27.56
N PHE A 407 11.13 18.14 26.58
CA PHE A 407 10.20 17.80 25.50
C PHE A 407 10.46 16.39 24.97
N ASN A 408 9.49 15.81 24.24
CA ASN A 408 9.66 14.50 23.63
C ASN A 408 10.39 14.63 22.28
N LEU A 409 11.65 14.15 22.21
CA LEU A 409 12.49 14.16 21.01
C LEU A 409 11.96 13.25 19.90
N ASP A 410 11.07 12.28 20.21
CA ASP A 410 10.42 11.44 19.22
C ASP A 410 9.10 12.01 18.69
N SER A 411 8.61 13.13 19.27
CA SER A 411 7.37 13.77 18.85
C SER A 411 7.61 14.83 17.76
N PRO A 412 7.22 14.57 16.47
CA PRO A 412 7.36 15.57 15.42
C PRO A 412 6.66 16.91 15.73
N LYS A 413 5.55 16.86 16.48
CA LYS A 413 4.80 18.05 16.88
C LYS A 413 5.58 18.91 17.86
N GLN A 414 6.17 18.29 18.91
CA GLN A 414 6.96 19.04 19.90
C GLN A 414 8.27 19.54 19.28
N LEU A 415 8.91 18.74 18.42
CA LEU A 415 10.09 19.19 17.68
C LEU A 415 9.81 20.40 16.79
N LEU A 416 8.65 20.47 16.15
CA LEU A 416 8.24 21.62 15.35
C LEU A 416 8.15 22.86 16.24
N GLU A 417 7.46 22.78 17.37
CA GLU A 417 7.32 23.87 18.34
C GLU A 417 8.69 24.35 18.84
N ILE A 418 9.56 23.43 19.27
CA ILE A 418 10.89 23.77 19.80
C ILE A 418 11.77 24.39 18.73
N LEU A 419 11.93 23.74 17.56
CA LEU A 419 12.88 24.17 16.54
C LEU A 419 12.47 25.46 15.84
N TYR A 420 11.20 25.56 15.45
CA TYR A 420 10.75 26.65 14.57
C TYR A 420 10.03 27.77 15.30
N GLU A 421 9.26 27.47 16.37
CA GLU A 421 8.52 28.51 17.09
C GLU A 421 9.33 29.10 18.23
N LYS A 422 10.08 28.30 19.02
CA LYS A 422 10.84 28.77 20.16
C LYS A 422 12.29 29.15 19.82
N GLN A 423 12.98 28.30 19.07
CA GLN A 423 14.37 28.53 18.67
C GLN A 423 14.50 29.36 17.38
N GLY A 424 13.41 29.55 16.61
CA GLY A 424 13.37 30.40 15.43
C GLY A 424 14.22 29.93 14.26
N LEU A 425 14.46 28.62 14.13
CA LEU A 425 15.25 28.06 13.02
C LEU A 425 14.57 28.32 11.66
N PRO A 426 15.35 28.45 10.57
CA PRO A 426 14.78 28.67 9.24
C PRO A 426 14.02 27.43 8.75
N VAL A 427 12.85 27.65 8.13
CA VAL A 427 12.02 26.57 7.54
C VAL A 427 12.55 26.23 6.16
N LEU A 428 13.40 25.20 6.06
CA LEU A 428 14.01 24.77 4.79
C LEU A 428 13.02 23.97 3.91
N ARG A 429 12.10 23.21 4.53
CA ARG A 429 11.12 22.37 3.83
C ARG A 429 9.79 22.32 4.59
N LYS A 430 8.68 22.19 3.85
CA LYS A 430 7.35 21.97 4.43
C LYS A 430 6.80 20.61 4.05
N THR A 431 6.01 20.04 4.94
CA THR A 431 5.25 18.81 4.70
C THR A 431 4.13 19.05 3.67
N PRO A 432 3.51 18.02 3.06
CA PRO A 432 2.34 18.18 2.18
C PRO A 432 1.16 18.93 2.84
N LYS A 433 1.09 18.91 4.17
CA LYS A 433 0.09 19.65 4.97
C LYS A 433 0.49 21.10 5.27
N GLY A 434 1.63 21.57 4.74
CA GLY A 434 2.09 22.95 4.88
C GLY A 434 2.87 23.26 6.17
N GLN A 435 3.09 22.30 7.07
CA GLN A 435 3.85 22.49 8.31
C GLN A 435 5.36 22.37 8.05
N PRO A 436 6.23 23.03 8.84
CA PRO A 436 7.68 22.83 8.78
C PRO A 436 8.04 21.35 8.94
N SER A 437 9.01 20.88 8.16
CA SER A 437 9.45 19.48 8.20
C SER A 437 10.51 19.28 9.28
N THR A 438 10.40 18.17 10.02
CA THR A 438 11.41 17.68 10.98
C THR A 438 11.98 16.32 10.56
N ASN A 439 11.90 15.99 9.25
CA ASN A 439 12.47 14.78 8.71
C ASN A 439 14.02 14.80 8.75
N GLU A 440 14.63 13.65 8.56
CA GLU A 440 16.07 13.46 8.66
C GLU A 440 16.85 14.40 7.72
N GLU A 441 16.45 14.50 6.45
CA GLU A 441 17.08 15.37 5.45
C GLU A 441 17.08 16.85 5.89
N THR A 442 15.95 17.32 6.43
CA THR A 442 15.84 18.71 6.91
C THR A 442 16.70 18.94 8.15
N LEU A 443 16.67 17.99 9.11
CA LEU A 443 17.50 18.08 10.30
C LEU A 443 19.00 18.00 9.97
N GLN A 444 19.38 17.17 8.96
CA GLN A 444 20.77 17.08 8.50
C GLN A 444 21.30 18.43 8.02
N ARG A 445 20.53 19.12 7.17
CA ARG A 445 20.89 20.47 6.70
C ARG A 445 20.97 21.50 7.84
N LEU A 446 19.99 21.45 8.76
CA LEU A 446 20.00 22.34 9.92
C LEU A 446 21.16 22.05 10.87
N SER A 447 21.64 20.81 10.94
CA SER A 447 22.74 20.40 11.82
C SER A 447 24.10 20.98 11.41
N GLU A 448 24.22 21.52 10.20
CA GLU A 448 25.44 22.19 9.72
C GLU A 448 25.67 23.53 10.45
N GLU A 449 24.59 24.22 10.84
CA GLU A 449 24.66 25.55 11.49
C GLU A 449 24.14 25.54 12.93
N TYR A 450 23.29 24.55 13.32
CA TYR A 450 22.61 24.55 14.61
C TYR A 450 22.91 23.28 15.40
N GLU A 451 23.22 23.45 16.70
CA GLU A 451 23.62 22.34 17.58
C GLU A 451 22.43 21.43 17.95
N LEU A 452 21.24 21.98 18.21
CA LEU A 452 20.07 21.20 18.60
C LEU A 452 19.64 20.16 17.55
N PRO A 453 19.51 20.48 16.25
CA PRO A 453 19.27 19.48 15.20
C PRO A 453 20.31 18.37 15.14
N LYS A 454 21.59 18.68 15.39
CA LYS A 454 22.68 17.70 15.43
C LYS A 454 22.50 16.70 16.58
N ILE A 455 22.15 17.18 17.76
CA ILE A 455 21.86 16.34 18.93
C ILE A 455 20.62 15.47 18.68
N ILE A 456 19.56 16.03 18.10
CA ILE A 456 18.34 15.28 17.76
C ILE A 456 18.65 14.14 16.78
N LEU A 457 19.49 14.36 15.77
CA LEU A 457 19.90 13.29 14.83
C LEU A 457 20.69 12.18 15.53
N GLN A 458 21.64 12.55 16.39
CA GLN A 458 22.39 11.56 17.19
C GLN A 458 21.47 10.78 18.12
N TYR A 459 20.55 11.45 18.82
CA TYR A 459 19.53 10.83 19.65
C TYR A 459 18.71 9.82 18.83
N ARG A 460 18.13 10.24 17.71
CA ARG A 460 17.31 9.35 16.86
C ARG A 460 18.07 8.12 16.39
N THR A 461 19.33 8.29 16.00
CA THR A 461 20.17 7.18 15.57
C THR A 461 20.35 6.16 16.72
N LEU A 462 20.70 6.63 17.92
CA LEU A 462 20.90 5.74 19.07
C LEU A 462 19.58 5.15 19.58
N ALA A 463 18.49 5.92 19.59
CA ALA A 463 17.16 5.45 19.98
C ALA A 463 16.67 4.34 19.03
N LYS A 464 16.85 4.53 17.71
CA LYS A 464 16.54 3.49 16.72
C LYS A 464 17.38 2.24 16.91
N LEU A 465 18.70 2.37 17.11
CA LEU A 465 19.58 1.24 17.40
C LEU A 465 19.16 0.49 18.66
N LYS A 466 18.83 1.20 19.72
CA LYS A 466 18.38 0.60 20.98
C LYS A 466 17.06 -0.13 20.81
N SER A 467 16.02 0.56 20.38
CA SER A 467 14.66 -0.01 20.29
C SER A 467 14.56 -1.14 19.28
N THR A 468 15.19 -0.99 18.13
CA THR A 468 15.04 -1.92 17.01
C THR A 468 15.95 -3.14 17.10
N TYR A 469 17.19 -2.96 17.55
CA TYR A 469 18.17 -4.05 17.56
C TYR A 469 18.41 -4.61 18.97
N THR A 470 18.82 -3.79 19.95
CA THR A 470 19.22 -4.37 21.22
C THR A 470 18.03 -4.85 22.05
N ASP A 471 16.94 -4.11 22.11
CA ASP A 471 15.77 -4.45 22.92
C ASP A 471 14.86 -5.44 22.19
N SER A 472 14.56 -5.17 20.92
CA SER A 472 13.65 -6.00 20.15
C SER A 472 14.19 -7.41 19.94
N LEU A 473 15.47 -7.56 19.58
CA LEU A 473 16.06 -8.89 19.33
C LEU A 473 16.04 -9.79 20.56
N ILE A 474 16.21 -9.23 21.76
CA ILE A 474 16.11 -10.00 23.00
C ILE A 474 14.68 -10.53 23.22
N ASN A 475 13.67 -9.72 22.87
CA ASN A 475 12.26 -10.03 23.10
C ASN A 475 11.69 -11.04 22.10
N ILE A 476 12.20 -11.09 20.87
CA ILE A 476 11.71 -12.00 19.82
C ILE A 476 12.38 -13.37 19.82
N GLU A 477 13.36 -13.61 20.70
CA GLU A 477 13.99 -14.92 20.83
C GLU A 477 12.95 -15.97 21.24
N ASN A 478 12.88 -17.05 20.46
CA ASN A 478 12.00 -18.17 20.79
C ASN A 478 12.49 -18.87 22.06
N PRO A 479 11.67 -18.99 23.13
CA PRO A 479 12.10 -19.54 24.40
C PRO A 479 12.44 -21.04 24.36
N LYS A 480 11.88 -21.80 23.39
CA LYS A 480 12.16 -23.24 23.25
C LYS A 480 13.48 -23.49 22.52
N THR A 481 13.76 -22.74 21.46
CA THR A 481 14.98 -22.93 20.65
C THR A 481 16.14 -22.07 21.11
N GLN A 482 15.90 -21.03 21.90
CA GLN A 482 16.88 -20.00 22.31
C GLN A 482 17.55 -19.34 21.10
N ARG A 483 16.75 -19.15 20.02
CA ARG A 483 17.19 -18.56 18.76
C ARG A 483 16.14 -17.59 18.22
N ILE A 484 16.57 -16.69 17.38
CA ILE A 484 15.71 -15.83 16.58
C ILE A 484 15.43 -16.53 15.26
N HIS A 485 14.16 -16.63 14.90
CA HIS A 485 13.70 -17.17 13.63
C HIS A 485 13.09 -16.05 12.80
N THR A 486 13.79 -15.66 11.75
CA THR A 486 13.31 -14.70 10.75
C THR A 486 12.55 -15.42 9.64
N SER A 487 11.85 -14.68 8.80
CA SER A 487 11.30 -15.20 7.55
C SER A 487 11.91 -14.45 6.37
N TYR A 488 12.50 -15.17 5.42
CA TYR A 488 13.06 -14.63 4.18
C TYR A 488 12.03 -14.72 3.06
N GLN A 489 11.61 -13.58 2.53
CA GLN A 489 10.60 -13.51 1.49
C GLN A 489 11.24 -13.43 0.11
N GLN A 490 10.88 -14.38 -0.78
CA GLN A 490 11.38 -14.43 -2.17
C GLN A 490 10.58 -13.51 -3.10
N ALA A 491 9.28 -13.35 -2.87
CA ALA A 491 8.34 -12.73 -3.79
C ALA A 491 7.88 -11.30 -3.35
N VAL A 492 8.78 -10.49 -2.77
CA VAL A 492 8.45 -9.15 -2.28
C VAL A 492 9.14 -8.06 -3.09
N THR A 493 10.44 -8.18 -3.34
CA THR A 493 11.19 -7.14 -4.04
C THR A 493 11.10 -7.29 -5.56
N SER A 494 11.00 -6.20 -6.29
CA SER A 494 10.97 -6.23 -7.77
C SER A 494 12.31 -6.66 -8.40
N THR A 495 13.38 -6.68 -7.61
CA THR A 495 14.77 -6.87 -8.08
C THR A 495 15.32 -8.28 -7.90
N GLY A 496 14.56 -9.23 -7.34
CA GLY A 496 15.03 -10.57 -7.01
C GLY A 496 15.83 -10.68 -5.71
N ARG A 497 15.93 -9.60 -4.92
CA ARG A 497 16.53 -9.67 -3.58
C ARG A 497 15.57 -10.33 -2.61
N LEU A 498 16.12 -11.03 -1.63
CA LEU A 498 15.33 -11.50 -0.49
C LEU A 498 14.98 -10.31 0.42
N SER A 499 13.76 -10.25 0.87
CA SER A 499 13.34 -9.42 1.99
C SER A 499 13.32 -10.26 3.27
N SER A 500 13.56 -9.67 4.43
CA SER A 500 13.55 -10.39 5.71
C SER A 500 12.71 -9.65 6.73
N THR A 501 11.83 -10.36 7.41
CA THR A 501 11.14 -9.85 8.59
C THR A 501 12.02 -9.99 9.81
N CYS A 502 11.98 -9.04 10.73
CA CYS A 502 12.72 -9.00 12.02
C CYS A 502 14.22 -8.69 11.96
N LEU A 503 14.97 -9.05 10.92
CA LEU A 503 16.42 -8.84 10.87
C LEU A 503 16.86 -7.73 9.90
N LEU A 504 16.10 -7.45 8.86
CA LEU A 504 16.44 -6.44 7.84
C LEU A 504 15.42 -5.30 7.71
N TYR A 505 14.22 -5.46 8.25
CA TYR A 505 13.11 -4.48 8.11
C TYR A 505 13.43 -3.06 8.60
N THR A 506 14.52 -2.90 9.31
CA THR A 506 14.87 -1.65 9.98
C THR A 506 16.10 -0.94 9.40
N SER A 507 16.75 -1.53 8.40
CA SER A 507 17.95 -0.96 7.80
C SER A 507 17.71 -0.41 6.39
N ASP A 508 16.52 -0.60 5.83
CA ASP A 508 16.26 -0.21 4.44
C ASP A 508 15.44 1.08 4.40
N ALA A 509 16.10 2.13 3.93
CA ALA A 509 15.47 3.42 3.59
C ALA A 509 14.47 3.29 2.41
N ALA A 510 14.21 2.08 1.91
CA ALA A 510 13.23 1.82 0.86
C ALA A 510 11.77 1.94 1.34
N ASP A 511 11.52 1.92 2.66
CA ASP A 511 10.18 2.11 3.21
C ASP A 511 9.71 3.58 3.23
N ASP A 512 10.58 4.53 2.91
CA ASP A 512 10.22 5.95 2.76
C ASP A 512 9.57 6.29 1.40
N LEU A 513 9.29 5.29 0.56
CA LEU A 513 8.73 5.45 -0.80
C LEU A 513 7.30 4.89 -0.96
N ILE A 514 6.55 4.67 0.13
CA ILE A 514 5.12 4.32 0.06
C ILE A 514 4.26 5.45 0.62
#